data_f28c3bfeabe18a52c8c953637a127a01
#
_entry.id   f28c3bfeabe18a52c8c953637a127a01
#
_cell.length_a   1.000
_cell.length_b   1.000
_cell.length_c   1.000
_cell.angle_alpha   90.00
_cell.angle_beta   90.00
_cell.angle_gamma   90.00
#
_symmetry.space_group_name_H-M   'P 1'
#
loop_
_entity.id
_entity.type
_entity.pdbx_description
1 polymer ?
#
loop_
_entity_poly.entity_id
_entity_poly.type
_entity_poly.pdbx_seq_one_letter_code
_entity_poly.pdbx_strand_id
1 'polypeptide(L)'
;MADFFEAGDFTKSLKLADELVFDKQKFSKIKVELSWEGDDLDLCAFLVDGNNKVHNKLDLVYFGSMRRWLTEKPFDDDEFNPLKGRVSVWENDAEKNFKNDDKWKERTLPLSLDDSVIGSWDDSGSGECGERMHILLKEVDTRKYKSIIFAAVVSQSDLEEGKTFSDIKNPYVSIYNAETNKILAEYKLNKSFPGKGSVCFGKLALDKNNLWKFVAMADAYDGGMFYLAKEVF
;
A
#
# COMPACT_ATOMS: atom_id res chain seq x y z
N MET A 1 19.38 17.38 -5.47
CA MET A 1 19.46 17.77 -4.05
C MET A 1 18.27 17.14 -3.39
N ALA A 2 18.47 16.17 -2.49
CA ALA A 2 17.34 15.55 -1.79
C ALA A 2 16.80 16.55 -0.76
N ASP A 3 15.54 16.93 -0.90
CA ASP A 3 14.88 17.80 0.05
C ASP A 3 14.61 17.01 1.33
N PHE A 4 15.29 17.39 2.41
CA PHE A 4 14.98 16.89 3.74
C PHE A 4 13.72 17.59 4.23
N PHE A 5 12.64 16.86 4.42
CA PHE A 5 11.49 17.38 5.14
C PHE A 5 11.80 17.42 6.63
N GLU A 6 12.09 18.60 7.14
CA GLU A 6 11.75 18.88 8.53
C GLU A 6 10.23 18.91 8.63
N ALA A 7 9.68 18.48 9.77
CA ALA A 7 8.23 18.44 10.04
C ALA A 7 7.61 19.86 9.96
N GLY A 8 7.61 20.43 8.81
CA GLY A 8 7.15 21.77 8.43
C GLY A 8 6.01 21.67 7.41
N ASP A 9 5.21 22.67 7.33
CA ASP A 9 3.85 22.82 6.86
C ASP A 9 3.55 22.63 5.36
N PHE A 10 4.31 21.87 4.57
CA PHE A 10 4.12 21.85 3.11
C PHE A 10 3.88 20.46 2.54
N THR A 11 2.75 20.29 1.86
CA THR A 11 2.49 19.18 0.95
C THR A 11 3.36 19.35 -0.30
N LYS A 12 4.16 18.34 -0.65
CA LYS A 12 4.96 18.32 -1.88
C LYS A 12 4.16 17.68 -3.00
N SER A 13 4.02 18.37 -4.12
CA SER A 13 3.56 17.74 -5.36
C SER A 13 4.72 16.99 -6.00
N LEU A 14 4.65 15.66 -6.02
CA LEU A 14 5.69 14.81 -6.60
C LEU A 14 5.54 14.71 -8.13
N LYS A 15 6.67 14.65 -8.79
CA LYS A 15 6.81 14.23 -10.19
C LYS A 15 7.50 12.87 -10.23
N LEU A 16 7.44 12.22 -11.37
CA LEU A 16 8.17 10.97 -11.61
C LEU A 16 9.65 11.12 -11.23
N ALA A 17 10.15 10.14 -10.50
CA ALA A 17 11.50 10.09 -9.92
C ALA A 17 11.80 11.09 -8.78
N ASP A 18 10.83 11.88 -8.34
CA ASP A 18 10.99 12.66 -7.11
C ASP A 18 11.10 11.74 -5.90
N GLU A 19 11.87 12.18 -4.90
CA GLU A 19 12.11 11.44 -3.67
C GLU A 19 11.56 12.20 -2.45
N LEU A 20 10.97 11.43 -1.51
CA LEU A 20 10.71 11.84 -0.13
C LEU A 20 11.60 11.04 0.79
N VAL A 21 12.29 11.70 1.70
CA VAL A 21 13.18 11.03 2.67
C VAL A 21 12.52 11.01 4.05
N PHE A 22 12.44 9.82 4.65
CA PHE A 22 11.90 9.60 5.97
C PHE A 22 13.01 9.18 6.93
N ASP A 23 13.32 10.05 7.88
CA ASP A 23 14.12 9.67 9.03
C ASP A 23 13.26 8.87 10.00
N LYS A 24 13.55 7.58 10.19
CA LYS A 24 12.79 6.69 11.09
C LYS A 24 12.84 7.11 12.57
N GLN A 25 13.70 8.06 12.94
CA GLN A 25 13.69 8.65 14.28
C GLN A 25 12.56 9.67 14.42
N LYS A 26 12.23 10.36 13.31
CA LYS A 26 11.17 11.37 13.23
C LYS A 26 9.84 10.82 12.73
N PHE A 27 9.88 9.75 11.91
CA PHE A 27 8.70 9.11 11.33
C PHE A 27 8.69 7.64 11.73
N SER A 28 7.76 7.23 12.57
CA SER A 28 7.56 5.82 12.89
C SER A 28 6.58 5.14 11.93
N LYS A 29 5.63 5.92 11.40
CA LYS A 29 4.54 5.42 10.55
C LYS A 29 4.29 6.37 9.38
N ILE A 30 4.08 5.80 8.20
CA ILE A 30 3.55 6.51 7.03
C ILE A 30 2.29 5.83 6.54
N LYS A 31 1.43 6.58 5.87
CA LYS A 31 0.26 6.06 5.16
C LYS A 31 0.40 6.40 3.68
N VAL A 32 0.19 5.41 2.83
CA VAL A 32 0.04 5.57 1.38
C VAL A 32 -1.42 5.32 1.06
N GLU A 33 -2.04 6.24 0.35
CA GLU A 33 -3.43 6.18 -0.06
C GLU A 33 -3.52 6.31 -1.58
N LEU A 34 -4.31 5.44 -2.18
CA LEU A 34 -4.68 5.47 -3.59
C LEU A 34 -6.15 5.81 -3.66
N SER A 35 -6.50 6.85 -4.41
CA SER A 35 -7.90 7.23 -4.68
C SER A 35 -8.15 7.30 -6.18
N TRP A 36 -9.38 7.01 -6.60
CA TRP A 36 -9.77 6.99 -8.01
C TRP A 36 -11.28 7.17 -8.17
N GLU A 37 -11.72 7.22 -9.41
CA GLU A 37 -13.12 7.20 -9.82
C GLU A 37 -13.33 6.15 -10.91
N GLY A 38 -14.48 5.52 -10.94
CA GLY A 38 -14.89 4.59 -12.02
C GLY A 38 -14.69 3.14 -11.65
N ASP A 39 -14.04 2.38 -12.54
CA ASP A 39 -13.82 0.94 -12.36
C ASP A 39 -12.85 0.63 -11.22
N ASP A 40 -12.82 -0.59 -10.78
CA ASP A 40 -12.19 -1.00 -9.55
C ASP A 40 -10.66 -1.09 -9.63
N LEU A 41 -9.97 -0.50 -8.63
CA LEU A 41 -8.53 -0.57 -8.44
C LEU A 41 -8.17 -1.16 -7.08
N ASP A 42 -7.27 -2.11 -7.09
CA ASP A 42 -6.64 -2.65 -5.89
C ASP A 42 -5.32 -1.95 -5.58
N LEU A 43 -5.11 -1.53 -4.35
CA LEU A 43 -3.82 -1.12 -3.85
C LEU A 43 -3.04 -2.32 -3.36
N CYS A 44 -1.88 -2.57 -3.97
CA CYS A 44 -0.98 -3.66 -3.61
C CYS A 44 0.36 -3.14 -3.09
N ALA A 45 0.93 -3.82 -2.09
CA ALA A 45 2.30 -3.60 -1.64
C ALA A 45 3.09 -4.91 -1.70
N PHE A 46 4.25 -4.86 -2.35
CA PHE A 46 5.19 -5.98 -2.49
C PHE A 46 6.42 -5.70 -1.64
N LEU A 47 6.63 -6.50 -0.59
CA LEU A 47 7.84 -6.45 0.21
C LEU A 47 8.90 -7.31 -0.49
N VAL A 48 9.98 -6.68 -0.94
CA VAL A 48 10.99 -7.33 -1.78
C VAL A 48 12.38 -7.27 -1.18
N ASP A 49 13.20 -8.26 -1.51
CA ASP A 49 14.61 -8.33 -1.14
C ASP A 49 15.50 -7.37 -1.96
N GLY A 50 16.83 -7.50 -1.81
CA GLY A 50 17.81 -6.71 -2.57
C GLY A 50 17.83 -6.96 -4.08
N ASN A 51 17.22 -8.06 -4.54
CA ASN A 51 17.07 -8.42 -5.94
C ASN A 51 15.69 -8.07 -6.51
N ASN A 52 14.87 -7.34 -5.75
CA ASN A 52 13.47 -7.05 -6.02
C ASN A 52 12.60 -8.31 -6.16
N LYS A 53 12.83 -9.34 -5.30
CA LYS A 53 12.06 -10.57 -5.31
C LYS A 53 11.20 -10.72 -4.07
N VAL A 54 9.96 -11.14 -4.29
CA VAL A 54 9.02 -11.63 -3.28
C VAL A 54 9.34 -13.10 -3.00
N HIS A 55 9.46 -13.49 -1.73
CA HIS A 55 9.79 -14.87 -1.34
C HIS A 55 8.62 -15.63 -0.72
N ASN A 56 7.59 -14.93 -0.30
CA ASN A 56 6.45 -15.52 0.36
C ASN A 56 5.17 -14.82 -0.10
N LYS A 57 4.06 -15.56 -0.20
CA LYS A 57 2.76 -14.97 -0.50
C LYS A 57 2.30 -13.89 0.49
N LEU A 58 2.82 -13.94 1.73
CA LEU A 58 2.57 -12.92 2.76
C LEU A 58 3.47 -11.67 2.62
N ASP A 59 4.42 -11.70 1.69
CA ASP A 59 5.21 -10.52 1.31
C ASP A 59 4.45 -9.65 0.28
N LEU A 60 3.26 -10.09 -0.16
CA LEU A 60 2.28 -9.32 -0.93
C LEU A 60 1.11 -8.96 -0.02
N VAL A 61 0.86 -7.67 0.15
CA VAL A 61 -0.27 -7.15 0.91
C VAL A 61 -1.27 -6.50 -0.04
N TYR A 62 -2.50 -6.94 0.01
CA TYR A 62 -3.65 -6.45 -0.73
C TYR A 62 -4.93 -6.87 0.03
N PHE A 63 -6.11 -6.47 -0.41
CA PHE A 63 -7.37 -6.79 0.30
C PHE A 63 -7.57 -8.29 0.62
N GLY A 64 -7.12 -9.21 -0.24
CA GLY A 64 -7.24 -10.66 -0.06
C GLY A 64 -6.08 -11.31 0.73
N SER A 65 -5.12 -10.52 1.25
CA SER A 65 -4.02 -11.07 2.06
C SER A 65 -4.50 -11.64 3.39
N MET A 66 -3.68 -12.49 3.98
CA MET A 66 -3.94 -13.04 5.31
C MET A 66 -4.13 -11.91 6.31
N ARG A 67 -5.13 -12.05 7.16
CA ARG A 67 -5.55 -11.07 8.15
C ARG A 67 -5.37 -11.62 9.54
N ARG A 68 -5.18 -10.71 10.49
CA ARG A 68 -5.13 -11.05 11.90
C ARG A 68 -6.20 -10.31 12.68
N TRP A 69 -6.72 -10.95 13.70
CA TRP A 69 -7.56 -10.29 14.67
C TRP A 69 -6.74 -9.28 15.46
N LEU A 70 -7.14 -8.02 15.38
CA LEU A 70 -6.53 -6.92 16.12
C LEU A 70 -7.42 -6.60 17.32
N THR A 71 -6.83 -6.52 18.50
CA THR A 71 -7.57 -6.28 19.75
C THR A 71 -7.95 -4.81 19.93
N GLU A 72 -7.30 -3.90 19.18
CA GLU A 72 -7.62 -2.48 19.16
C GLU A 72 -8.07 -2.07 17.76
N LYS A 73 -8.84 -0.99 17.67
CA LYS A 73 -9.31 -0.45 16.39
C LYS A 73 -8.11 0.04 15.58
N PRO A 74 -7.91 -0.47 14.38
CA PRO A 74 -6.72 -0.15 13.60
C PRO A 74 -6.71 1.25 12.99
N PHE A 75 -7.87 1.89 12.83
CA PHE A 75 -8.05 3.14 12.09
C PHE A 75 -8.89 4.19 12.82
N ASP A 76 -8.87 4.23 14.13
CA ASP A 76 -9.19 5.50 14.76
C ASP A 76 -8.03 6.45 14.42
N ASP A 77 -8.35 7.57 13.82
CA ASP A 77 -7.40 8.47 13.13
C ASP A 77 -6.23 8.96 14.01
N ASP A 78 -6.23 8.68 15.30
CA ASP A 78 -5.23 9.15 16.26
C ASP A 78 -4.27 8.08 16.81
N GLU A 79 -4.63 6.79 16.85
CA GLU A 79 -3.75 5.76 17.43
C GLU A 79 -3.89 4.39 16.76
N PHE A 80 -3.15 4.16 15.69
CA PHE A 80 -2.98 2.81 15.17
C PHE A 80 -1.83 2.10 15.88
N ASN A 81 -2.16 1.14 16.73
CA ASN A 81 -1.18 0.22 17.31
C ASN A 81 -1.57 -1.22 16.93
N PRO A 82 -0.87 -1.86 15.96
CA PRO A 82 -1.14 -3.24 15.63
C PRO A 82 -0.73 -4.10 16.82
N LEU A 83 -1.69 -4.57 17.56
CA LEU A 83 -1.42 -5.63 18.52
C LEU A 83 -1.13 -6.91 17.73
N LYS A 84 -0.11 -7.62 18.13
CA LYS A 84 0.26 -8.92 17.55
C LYS A 84 -0.96 -9.83 17.58
N GLY A 85 -1.56 -10.01 16.41
CA GLY A 85 -2.78 -10.78 16.25
C GLY A 85 -2.61 -12.21 16.76
N ARG A 86 -3.60 -12.69 17.49
CA ARG A 86 -3.57 -14.03 18.06
C ARG A 86 -3.98 -15.11 17.06
N VAL A 87 -4.72 -14.73 16.03
CA VAL A 87 -5.24 -15.65 15.01
C VAL A 87 -5.02 -15.05 13.64
N SER A 88 -4.29 -15.76 12.79
CA SER A 88 -4.13 -15.40 11.39
C SER A 88 -5.13 -16.19 10.55
N VAL A 89 -5.91 -15.50 9.72
CA VAL A 89 -6.93 -16.11 8.87
C VAL A 89 -6.88 -15.51 7.46
N TRP A 90 -7.26 -16.31 6.46
CA TRP A 90 -7.53 -15.78 5.13
C TRP A 90 -8.86 -15.03 5.13
N GLU A 91 -9.06 -14.16 4.16
CA GLU A 91 -10.27 -13.36 4.02
C GLU A 91 -11.56 -14.19 4.12
N ASN A 92 -11.69 -15.25 3.33
CA ASN A 92 -12.85 -16.13 3.31
C ASN A 92 -13.09 -16.84 4.65
N ASP A 93 -12.08 -16.98 5.48
CA ASP A 93 -12.18 -17.57 6.82
C ASP A 93 -12.41 -16.51 7.91
N ALA A 94 -12.08 -15.25 7.65
CA ALA A 94 -12.28 -14.18 8.62
C ALA A 94 -13.76 -13.96 8.92
N GLU A 95 -14.62 -13.88 7.90
CA GLU A 95 -16.06 -13.79 8.07
C GLU A 95 -16.61 -14.99 8.83
N LYS A 96 -16.19 -16.20 8.44
CA LYS A 96 -16.64 -17.45 9.04
C LYS A 96 -16.26 -17.57 10.52
N ASN A 97 -15.06 -17.11 10.89
CA ASN A 97 -14.54 -17.21 12.25
C ASN A 97 -14.99 -16.07 13.17
N PHE A 98 -15.26 -14.90 12.60
CA PHE A 98 -15.48 -13.66 13.38
C PHE A 98 -16.83 -12.99 13.14
N LYS A 99 -17.72 -13.55 12.30
CA LYS A 99 -19.03 -12.96 11.96
C LYS A 99 -19.94 -12.64 13.15
N ASN A 100 -19.68 -13.21 14.31
CA ASN A 100 -20.45 -12.94 15.53
C ASN A 100 -19.99 -11.65 16.25
N ASP A 101 -18.93 -11.01 15.80
CA ASP A 101 -18.50 -9.69 16.27
C ASP A 101 -18.85 -8.68 15.19
N ASP A 102 -19.74 -7.75 15.45
CA ASP A 102 -20.21 -6.74 14.49
C ASP A 102 -19.07 -5.86 13.94
N LYS A 103 -17.92 -5.85 14.63
CA LYS A 103 -16.72 -5.10 14.26
C LYS A 103 -15.59 -5.95 13.66
N TRP A 104 -15.90 -7.19 13.28
CA TRP A 104 -14.85 -8.08 12.77
C TRP A 104 -14.12 -7.52 11.53
N LYS A 105 -14.85 -6.82 10.66
CA LYS A 105 -14.25 -6.13 9.50
C LYS A 105 -13.25 -5.07 9.93
N GLU A 106 -13.56 -4.27 10.94
CA GLU A 106 -12.68 -3.23 11.45
C GLU A 106 -11.41 -3.76 12.14
N ARG A 107 -11.46 -5.03 12.60
CA ARG A 107 -10.41 -5.65 13.41
C ARG A 107 -9.59 -6.70 12.68
N THR A 108 -9.94 -7.03 11.45
CA THR A 108 -9.22 -8.02 10.65
C THR A 108 -8.73 -7.38 9.36
N LEU A 109 -7.45 -7.03 9.29
CA LEU A 109 -6.85 -6.33 8.17
C LEU A 109 -5.80 -7.16 7.46
N PRO A 110 -5.59 -6.92 6.16
CA PRO A 110 -4.45 -7.47 5.42
C PRO A 110 -3.12 -7.08 6.06
N LEU A 111 -2.23 -8.04 6.27
CA LEU A 111 -0.95 -7.82 6.95
C LEU A 111 0.19 -8.51 6.23
N SER A 112 1.36 -7.85 6.18
CA SER A 112 2.62 -8.48 5.77
C SER A 112 3.08 -9.53 6.78
N LEU A 113 4.01 -10.38 6.35
CA LEU A 113 4.57 -11.45 7.20
C LEU A 113 5.21 -10.92 8.48
N ASP A 114 5.86 -9.75 8.41
CA ASP A 114 6.55 -9.10 9.52
C ASP A 114 5.69 -8.06 10.27
N ASP A 115 4.39 -7.97 9.94
CA ASP A 115 3.43 -7.02 10.51
C ASP A 115 3.73 -5.54 10.24
N SER A 116 4.66 -5.25 9.36
CA SER A 116 5.10 -3.88 9.10
C SER A 116 4.21 -3.12 8.11
N VAL A 117 3.48 -3.84 7.24
CA VAL A 117 2.55 -3.27 6.26
C VAL A 117 1.15 -3.77 6.51
N ILE A 118 0.21 -2.83 6.58
CA ILE A 118 -1.19 -3.09 6.91
C ILE A 118 -2.07 -2.42 5.88
N GLY A 119 -2.83 -3.23 5.14
CA GLY A 119 -3.76 -2.78 4.12
C GLY A 119 -5.14 -2.44 4.68
N SER A 120 -5.91 -1.66 3.94
CA SER A 120 -7.34 -1.47 4.17
C SER A 120 -8.15 -2.67 3.68
N TRP A 121 -9.44 -2.63 3.92
CA TRP A 121 -10.42 -3.42 3.20
C TRP A 121 -10.50 -2.98 1.76
N ASP A 122 -11.02 -3.90 0.93
CA ASP A 122 -11.41 -3.64 -0.44
C ASP A 122 -12.46 -2.51 -0.51
N ASP A 123 -12.27 -1.56 -1.41
CA ASP A 123 -13.22 -0.52 -1.76
C ASP A 123 -13.58 -0.65 -3.25
N SER A 124 -14.50 -1.55 -3.55
CA SER A 124 -14.95 -1.85 -4.90
C SER A 124 -15.83 -0.76 -5.53
N GLY A 125 -15.92 0.34 -4.94
CA GLY A 125 -16.39 1.67 -5.28
C GLY A 125 -17.57 1.89 -6.18
N SER A 126 -18.40 2.82 -5.73
CA SER A 126 -19.29 3.59 -6.59
C SER A 126 -19.21 5.05 -6.16
N GLY A 127 -18.28 5.80 -6.73
CA GLY A 127 -18.07 7.21 -6.36
C GLY A 127 -16.59 7.55 -6.22
N GLU A 128 -16.25 8.31 -5.20
CA GLU A 128 -14.86 8.50 -4.78
C GLU A 128 -14.43 7.27 -3.96
N CYS A 129 -13.50 6.52 -4.49
CA CYS A 129 -12.98 5.30 -3.89
C CYS A 129 -11.59 5.52 -3.36
N GLY A 130 -11.19 4.73 -2.37
CA GLY A 130 -9.84 4.84 -1.84
C GLY A 130 -9.42 3.66 -0.99
N GLU A 131 -8.24 3.14 -1.28
CA GLU A 131 -7.55 2.15 -0.48
C GLU A 131 -6.28 2.73 0.13
N ARG A 132 -5.88 2.18 1.26
CA ARG A 132 -4.75 2.69 2.03
C ARG A 132 -3.89 1.59 2.60
N MET A 133 -2.59 1.91 2.70
CA MET A 133 -1.59 1.07 3.37
C MET A 133 -0.88 1.87 4.45
N HIS A 134 -0.85 1.33 5.65
CA HIS A 134 -0.03 1.84 6.75
C HIS A 134 1.28 1.08 6.79
N ILE A 135 2.38 1.80 6.88
CA ILE A 135 3.72 1.23 6.95
C ILE A 135 4.37 1.63 8.26
N LEU A 136 4.70 0.64 9.09
CA LEU A 136 5.41 0.80 10.35
C LEU A 136 6.91 0.72 10.07
N LEU A 137 7.54 1.86 9.82
CA LEU A 137 8.93 1.94 9.33
C LEU A 137 9.95 1.26 10.26
N LYS A 138 9.67 1.21 11.56
CA LYS A 138 10.54 0.57 12.56
C LYS A 138 10.37 -0.95 12.63
N GLU A 139 9.22 -1.45 12.20
CA GLU A 139 8.87 -2.87 12.27
C GLU A 139 9.31 -3.64 11.01
N VAL A 140 9.62 -2.95 9.92
CA VAL A 140 10.09 -3.62 8.69
C VAL A 140 11.36 -4.41 8.97
N ASP A 141 11.32 -5.73 8.73
CA ASP A 141 12.53 -6.57 8.83
C ASP A 141 13.52 -6.24 7.70
N THR A 142 14.35 -5.22 7.95
CA THR A 142 15.34 -4.72 6.99
C THR A 142 16.46 -5.71 6.66
N ARG A 143 16.57 -6.84 7.37
CA ARG A 143 17.48 -7.94 7.00
C ARG A 143 16.93 -8.68 5.79
N LYS A 144 15.59 -8.86 5.74
CA LYS A 144 14.88 -9.56 4.68
C LYS A 144 14.46 -8.59 3.55
N TYR A 145 13.79 -7.50 3.89
CA TYR A 145 13.22 -6.57 2.92
C TYR A 145 14.10 -5.34 2.73
N LYS A 146 14.36 -5.00 1.49
CA LYS A 146 15.13 -3.80 1.10
C LYS A 146 14.26 -2.72 0.52
N SER A 147 13.07 -3.08 0.06
CA SER A 147 12.07 -2.10 -0.39
C SER A 147 10.66 -2.66 -0.32
N ILE A 148 9.71 -1.74 -0.36
CA ILE A 148 8.28 -1.98 -0.50
C ILE A 148 7.85 -1.26 -1.78
N ILE A 149 7.29 -2.01 -2.74
CA ILE A 149 6.82 -1.47 -4.01
C ILE A 149 5.31 -1.40 -3.97
N PHE A 150 4.75 -0.23 -4.29
CA PHE A 150 3.31 0.00 -4.31
C PHE A 150 2.82 0.00 -5.74
N ALA A 151 1.72 -0.72 -5.97
CA ALA A 151 1.06 -0.80 -7.26
C ALA A 151 -0.44 -0.52 -7.14
N ALA A 152 -0.96 0.17 -8.15
CA ALA A 152 -2.37 0.23 -8.44
C ALA A 152 -2.68 -0.82 -9.51
N VAL A 153 -3.65 -1.67 -9.26
CA VAL A 153 -3.94 -2.84 -10.09
C VAL A 153 -5.42 -2.84 -10.44
N VAL A 154 -5.74 -2.98 -11.71
CA VAL A 154 -7.13 -3.19 -12.14
C VAL A 154 -7.61 -4.53 -11.57
N SER A 155 -8.81 -4.57 -11.01
CA SER A 155 -9.35 -5.78 -10.40
C SER A 155 -9.35 -6.96 -11.38
N GLN A 156 -9.23 -8.18 -10.86
CA GLN A 156 -9.16 -9.36 -11.68
C GLN A 156 -10.43 -9.53 -12.55
N SER A 157 -11.61 -9.20 -12.01
CA SER A 157 -12.88 -9.25 -12.72
C SER A 157 -12.93 -8.27 -13.89
N ASP A 158 -12.46 -7.05 -13.68
CA ASP A 158 -12.42 -6.02 -14.71
C ASP A 158 -11.43 -6.35 -15.82
N LEU A 159 -10.26 -6.93 -15.46
CA LEU A 159 -9.31 -7.44 -16.47
C LEU A 159 -9.90 -8.57 -17.33
N GLU A 160 -10.69 -9.47 -16.74
CA GLU A 160 -11.38 -10.54 -17.45
C GLU A 160 -12.48 -10.01 -18.39
N GLU A 161 -13.06 -8.85 -18.06
CA GLU A 161 -13.98 -8.09 -18.92
C GLU A 161 -13.26 -7.28 -20.01
N GLY A 162 -11.91 -7.27 -20.01
CA GLY A 162 -11.09 -6.54 -20.97
C GLY A 162 -10.86 -5.07 -20.62
N LYS A 163 -11.21 -4.66 -19.41
CA LYS A 163 -10.90 -3.32 -18.90
C LYS A 163 -9.41 -3.20 -18.57
N THR A 164 -8.92 -2.00 -18.57
CA THR A 164 -7.50 -1.69 -18.37
C THR A 164 -7.35 -0.42 -17.53
N PHE A 165 -6.14 -0.08 -17.18
CA PHE A 165 -5.85 1.15 -16.45
C PHE A 165 -6.34 2.43 -17.16
N SER A 166 -6.61 2.37 -18.48
CA SER A 166 -7.17 3.50 -19.23
C SER A 166 -8.63 3.81 -18.90
N ASP A 167 -9.35 2.86 -18.31
CA ASP A 167 -10.77 2.99 -17.96
C ASP A 167 -10.92 3.66 -16.57
N ILE A 168 -9.83 3.72 -15.80
CA ILE A 168 -9.77 4.36 -14.49
C ILE A 168 -9.67 5.87 -14.62
N LYS A 169 -10.46 6.57 -13.83
CA LYS A 169 -10.50 8.04 -13.82
C LYS A 169 -9.81 8.60 -12.58
N ASN A 170 -9.05 9.68 -12.80
CA ASN A 170 -8.44 10.48 -11.75
C ASN A 170 -7.64 9.68 -10.68
N PRO A 171 -6.84 8.66 -11.05
CA PRO A 171 -6.06 7.94 -10.06
C PRO A 171 -5.03 8.87 -9.40
N TYR A 172 -5.05 8.91 -8.09
CA TYR A 172 -4.32 9.87 -7.27
C TYR A 172 -3.66 9.20 -6.07
N VAL A 173 -2.42 9.55 -5.79
CA VAL A 173 -1.66 9.00 -4.67
C VAL A 173 -1.38 10.10 -3.66
N SER A 174 -1.67 9.83 -2.40
CA SER A 174 -1.34 10.68 -1.27
C SER A 174 -0.47 9.93 -0.26
N ILE A 175 0.55 10.60 0.25
CA ILE A 175 1.46 10.08 1.27
C ILE A 175 1.32 10.94 2.52
N TYR A 176 1.08 10.31 3.65
CA TYR A 176 0.84 10.98 4.91
C TYR A 176 1.88 10.58 5.96
N ASN A 177 2.14 11.51 6.87
CA ASN A 177 2.56 11.13 8.21
C ASN A 177 1.37 10.52 8.93
N ALA A 178 1.40 9.20 9.19
CA ALA A 178 0.26 8.50 9.77
C ALA A 178 0.05 8.80 11.27
N GLU A 179 1.03 9.45 11.94
CA GLU A 179 0.90 9.85 13.34
C GLU A 179 0.13 11.16 13.50
N THR A 180 0.26 12.06 12.51
CA THR A 180 -0.33 13.40 12.54
C THR A 180 -1.43 13.59 11.49
N ASN A 181 -1.68 12.58 10.68
CA ASN A 181 -2.55 12.57 9.50
C ASN A 181 -2.27 13.73 8.52
N LYS A 182 -1.05 14.23 8.52
CA LYS A 182 -0.63 15.33 7.65
C LYS A 182 -0.15 14.80 6.32
N ILE A 183 -0.64 15.39 5.23
CA ILE A 183 -0.19 15.08 3.86
C ILE A 183 1.26 15.56 3.70
N LEU A 184 2.15 14.66 3.31
CA LEU A 184 3.56 14.94 3.04
C LEU A 184 3.80 15.16 1.55
N ALA A 185 3.11 14.37 0.72
CA ALA A 185 3.21 14.49 -0.73
C ALA A 185 1.99 13.90 -1.41
N GLU A 186 1.79 14.38 -2.63
CA GLU A 186 0.70 13.96 -3.51
C GLU A 186 1.15 13.96 -4.96
N TYR A 187 0.60 13.06 -5.76
CA TYR A 187 0.76 13.09 -7.21
C TYR A 187 -0.32 12.31 -7.94
N LYS A 188 -0.57 12.72 -9.20
CA LYS A 188 -1.52 12.06 -10.08
C LYS A 188 -0.82 11.03 -10.96
N LEU A 189 -1.46 9.90 -11.16
CA LEU A 189 -1.05 8.92 -12.17
C LEU A 189 -1.57 9.34 -13.55
N ASN A 190 -1.15 10.53 -14.02
CA ASN A 190 -1.70 11.22 -15.19
C ASN A 190 -1.30 10.63 -16.54
N LYS A 191 -0.41 9.65 -16.58
CA LYS A 191 -0.04 9.02 -17.85
C LYS A 191 -1.18 8.12 -18.31
N SER A 192 -1.49 8.20 -19.60
CA SER A 192 -2.26 7.14 -20.23
C SER A 192 -1.45 5.84 -20.19
N PHE A 193 -2.06 4.77 -19.68
CA PHE A 193 -1.47 3.43 -19.64
C PHE A 193 -2.35 2.46 -20.46
N PRO A 194 -2.46 2.66 -21.80
CA PRO A 194 -3.37 1.89 -22.62
C PRO A 194 -2.99 0.41 -22.61
N GLY A 195 -4.00 -0.45 -22.38
CA GLY A 195 -3.85 -1.89 -22.35
C GLY A 195 -3.07 -2.44 -21.16
N LYS A 196 -2.81 -1.61 -20.12
CA LYS A 196 -2.09 -2.05 -18.92
C LYS A 196 -3.07 -2.45 -17.81
N GLY A 197 -2.75 -3.58 -17.15
CA GLY A 197 -3.51 -4.07 -16.02
C GLY A 197 -3.01 -3.55 -14.67
N SER A 198 -1.79 -3.02 -14.62
CA SER A 198 -1.22 -2.49 -13.37
C SER A 198 -0.17 -1.41 -13.60
N VAL A 199 0.01 -0.57 -12.57
CA VAL A 199 1.03 0.48 -12.52
C VAL A 199 1.72 0.46 -11.17
N CYS A 200 3.02 0.17 -11.15
CA CYS A 200 3.85 0.39 -9.97
C CYS A 200 4.12 1.89 -9.86
N PHE A 201 3.52 2.51 -8.87
CA PHE A 201 3.53 3.97 -8.73
C PHE A 201 4.52 4.50 -7.71
N GLY A 202 5.02 3.66 -6.82
CA GLY A 202 5.96 4.09 -5.80
C GLY A 202 6.80 2.97 -5.24
N LYS A 203 7.99 3.33 -4.79
CA LYS A 203 8.93 2.44 -4.11
C LYS A 203 9.43 3.10 -2.84
N LEU A 204 9.18 2.49 -1.71
CA LEU A 204 9.79 2.83 -0.44
C LEU A 204 11.03 1.94 -0.26
N ALA A 205 12.22 2.52 -0.27
CA ALA A 205 13.49 1.81 -0.19
C ALA A 205 14.38 2.33 0.92
N LEU A 206 15.13 1.42 1.55
CA LEU A 206 16.13 1.77 2.54
C LEU A 206 17.44 2.16 1.84
N ASP A 207 17.93 3.36 2.10
CA ASP A 207 19.22 3.81 1.54
C ASP A 207 20.41 3.30 2.37
N LYS A 208 21.63 3.56 1.87
CA LYS A 208 22.88 3.19 2.54
C LYS A 208 23.10 3.86 3.92
N ASN A 209 22.36 4.92 4.23
CA ASN A 209 22.39 5.61 5.50
C ASN A 209 21.27 5.14 6.46
N ASN A 210 20.57 4.05 6.11
CA ASN A 210 19.39 3.56 6.82
C ASN A 210 18.22 4.56 6.89
N LEU A 211 18.10 5.43 5.91
CA LEU A 211 16.95 6.31 5.73
C LEU A 211 15.97 5.67 4.73
N TRP A 212 14.70 5.70 5.06
CA TRP A 212 13.67 5.31 4.11
C TRP A 212 13.45 6.41 3.08
N LYS A 213 13.38 6.02 1.81
CA LYS A 213 13.08 6.91 0.70
C LYS A 213 11.90 6.39 -0.09
N PHE A 214 10.89 7.22 -0.25
CA PHE A 214 9.83 6.98 -1.22
C PHE A 214 10.21 7.64 -2.54
N VAL A 215 10.20 6.86 -3.61
CA VAL A 215 10.48 7.30 -4.97
C VAL A 215 9.20 7.14 -5.78
N ALA A 216 8.73 8.22 -6.39
CA ALA A 216 7.59 8.19 -7.29
C ALA A 216 7.95 7.47 -8.61
N MET A 217 7.14 6.50 -9.00
CA MET A 217 7.34 5.65 -10.18
C MET A 217 6.13 5.72 -11.12
N ALA A 218 6.24 5.14 -12.30
CA ALA A 218 5.14 4.93 -13.24
C ALA A 218 5.47 3.77 -14.19
N ASP A 219 5.86 2.63 -13.63
CA ASP A 219 6.17 1.42 -14.40
C ASP A 219 4.90 0.61 -14.59
N ALA A 220 4.46 0.48 -15.85
CA ALA A 220 3.19 -0.15 -16.20
C ALA A 220 3.37 -1.53 -16.84
N TYR A 221 2.49 -2.47 -16.49
CA TYR A 221 2.54 -3.87 -16.88
C TYR A 221 1.19 -4.34 -17.44
N ASP A 222 1.25 -5.36 -18.32
CA ASP A 222 0.06 -5.86 -19.01
C ASP A 222 -0.86 -6.69 -18.10
N GLY A 223 -0.32 -7.29 -17.04
CA GLY A 223 -1.06 -8.11 -16.11
C GLY A 223 -1.42 -7.42 -14.81
N GLY A 224 -2.30 -8.08 -14.05
CA GLY A 224 -2.72 -7.66 -12.71
C GLY A 224 -1.75 -8.08 -11.61
N MET A 225 -2.24 -8.14 -10.39
CA MET A 225 -1.49 -8.40 -9.16
C MET A 225 -0.68 -9.71 -9.20
N PHE A 226 -1.31 -10.82 -9.62
CA PHE A 226 -0.62 -12.12 -9.68
C PHE A 226 0.46 -12.17 -10.76
N TYR A 227 0.29 -11.42 -11.85
CA TYR A 227 1.33 -11.24 -12.84
C TYR A 227 2.54 -10.51 -12.23
N LEU A 228 2.32 -9.42 -11.51
CA LEU A 228 3.39 -8.70 -10.82
C LEU A 228 4.14 -9.60 -9.83
N ALA A 229 3.41 -10.35 -9.00
CA ALA A 229 3.99 -11.23 -7.98
C ALA A 229 4.80 -12.40 -8.57
N LYS A 230 4.48 -12.86 -9.77
CA LYS A 230 5.08 -14.05 -10.37
C LYS A 230 6.15 -13.74 -11.41
N GLU A 231 5.91 -12.72 -12.24
CA GLU A 231 6.74 -12.46 -13.41
C GLU A 231 7.67 -11.23 -13.22
N VAL A 232 7.32 -10.33 -12.28
CA VAL A 232 8.09 -9.09 -12.07
C VAL A 232 8.89 -9.16 -10.77
N PHE A 233 8.28 -9.55 -9.66
CA PHE A 233 8.85 -9.62 -8.32
C PHE A 233 8.95 -11.06 -7.83
#